data_94582287c6e1154a891fe2522fcb21bc
#
_entry.id   94582287c6e1154a891fe2522fcb21bc
#
_cell.length_a   1.000
_cell.length_b   1.000
_cell.length_c   1.000
_cell.angle_alpha   90.00
_cell.angle_beta   90.00
_cell.angle_gamma   90.00
#
_symmetry.space_group_name_H-M   'P 1'
#
loop_
_entity.id
_entity.type
_entity.pdbx_description
1 polymer ?
#
loop_
_entity_poly.entity_id
_entity_poly.type
_entity_poly.pdbx_seq_one_letter_code
_entity_poly.pdbx_strand_id
1 'polypeptide(L)'
;MAGDLAVIRQLLRGEPRGGDHKDRLERFYGPQADAYDRFRERLLHGRRELIEALPAGTGAHVVELGGGTGRNLEFFDNRINDFASMTLVDLCPALLARAKSRCEARGWTNVHCIEADATRFGPAQPVDAVYLSYSLTMIPDWFAAIDNAIAMLKPGGHVGVVDFYVSRKHPAHGLRRHGMFNRTFWPLWFGHDGVRPNPDHLPYLMAKTTPVELVEADAHVPYLPVLRCPHYRYIGKK
;
A
#
# COMPACT_ATOMS: atom_id res chain seq x y z
N MET A 1 -14.00 1.72 -20.87
CA MET A 1 -13.15 1.04 -21.89
C MET A 1 -12.02 1.91 -22.41
N ALA A 2 -12.22 3.17 -22.83
CA ALA A 2 -11.10 4.00 -23.32
C ALA A 2 -10.03 4.31 -22.25
N GLY A 3 -10.42 4.58 -21.01
CA GLY A 3 -9.49 4.82 -19.91
C GLY A 3 -8.66 3.59 -19.52
N ASP A 4 -9.25 2.40 -19.59
CA ASP A 4 -8.55 1.15 -19.26
C ASP A 4 -7.47 0.81 -20.30
N LEU A 5 -7.71 1.11 -21.58
CA LEU A 5 -6.73 0.93 -22.64
C LEU A 5 -5.48 1.81 -22.45
N ALA A 6 -5.65 3.03 -21.94
CA ALA A 6 -4.53 3.93 -21.64
C ALA A 6 -3.68 3.37 -20.49
N VAL A 7 -4.31 2.84 -19.42
CA VAL A 7 -3.61 2.21 -18.30
C VAL A 7 -2.90 0.93 -18.76
N ILE A 8 -3.59 0.06 -19.50
CA ILE A 8 -2.98 -1.18 -20.04
C ILE A 8 -1.79 -0.85 -20.95
N ARG A 9 -1.91 0.17 -21.81
CA ARG A 9 -0.80 0.59 -22.67
C ARG A 9 0.40 1.10 -21.86
N GLN A 10 0.16 1.79 -20.74
CA GLN A 10 1.22 2.25 -19.85
C GLN A 10 1.86 1.07 -19.09
N LEU A 11 1.05 0.14 -18.59
CA LEU A 11 1.54 -1.10 -17.98
C LEU A 11 2.40 -1.91 -18.97
N LEU A 12 2.01 -1.99 -20.24
CA LEU A 12 2.81 -2.66 -21.29
C LEU A 12 4.12 -1.93 -21.62
N ARG A 13 4.24 -0.62 -21.33
CA ARG A 13 5.49 0.13 -21.50
C ARG A 13 6.45 -0.06 -20.33
N GLY A 14 5.92 -0.42 -19.15
CA GLY A 14 6.68 -0.61 -17.93
C GLY A 14 7.15 0.68 -17.25
N GLU A 15 7.86 0.51 -16.14
CA GLU A 15 8.44 1.61 -15.39
C GLU A 15 9.54 2.31 -16.22
N PRO A 16 9.55 3.65 -16.30
CA PRO A 16 10.61 4.40 -16.99
C PRO A 16 11.99 4.08 -16.41
N ARG A 17 12.98 3.87 -17.27
CA ARG A 17 14.36 3.62 -16.88
C ARG A 17 15.11 4.96 -16.68
N GLY A 18 16.03 5.00 -15.68
CA GLY A 18 16.87 6.18 -15.37
C GLY A 18 16.15 7.23 -14.51
N GLY A 19 16.94 8.09 -13.86
CA GLY A 19 16.49 9.01 -12.81
C GLY A 19 16.42 8.36 -11.43
N ASP A 20 16.14 9.15 -10.41
CA ASP A 20 15.93 8.63 -9.06
C ASP A 20 14.55 7.92 -8.91
N HIS A 21 14.28 7.40 -7.73
CA HIS A 21 13.02 6.66 -7.48
C HIS A 21 11.80 7.59 -7.62
N LYS A 22 11.89 8.81 -7.10
CA LYS A 22 10.82 9.83 -7.20
C LYS A 22 10.52 10.19 -8.65
N ASP A 23 11.55 10.45 -9.46
CA ASP A 23 11.41 10.78 -10.89
C ASP A 23 10.71 9.66 -11.67
N ARG A 24 11.01 8.39 -11.33
CA ARG A 24 10.37 7.24 -11.99
C ARG A 24 8.89 7.15 -11.63
N LEU A 25 8.54 7.32 -10.35
CA LEU A 25 7.15 7.33 -9.89
C LEU A 25 6.35 8.45 -10.56
N GLU A 26 6.89 9.67 -10.63
CA GLU A 26 6.20 10.80 -11.22
C GLU A 26 5.97 10.61 -12.72
N ARG A 27 6.96 10.13 -13.47
CA ARG A 27 6.83 9.81 -14.89
C ARG A 27 5.86 8.66 -15.16
N PHE A 28 5.77 7.69 -14.25
CA PHE A 28 4.87 6.55 -14.39
C PHE A 28 3.42 6.94 -14.05
N TYR A 29 3.19 7.63 -12.94
CA TYR A 29 1.85 7.90 -12.41
C TYR A 29 1.23 9.21 -12.91
N GLY A 30 2.02 10.24 -13.18
CA GLY A 30 1.52 11.57 -13.57
C GLY A 30 0.51 11.55 -14.71
N PRO A 31 0.80 10.89 -15.85
CA PRO A 31 -0.09 10.92 -17.02
C PRO A 31 -1.41 10.14 -16.85
N GLN A 32 -1.53 9.25 -15.87
CA GLN A 32 -2.65 8.32 -15.76
C GLN A 32 -3.46 8.43 -14.45
N ALA A 33 -3.16 9.44 -13.63
CA ALA A 33 -3.74 9.57 -12.30
C ALA A 33 -5.29 9.54 -12.27
N ASP A 34 -5.98 9.96 -13.34
CA ASP A 34 -7.45 9.97 -13.43
C ASP A 34 -8.08 8.60 -13.74
N ALA A 35 -7.43 7.81 -14.60
CA ALA A 35 -7.92 6.48 -14.98
C ALA A 35 -7.44 5.39 -14.02
N TYR A 36 -6.40 5.69 -13.26
CA TYR A 36 -5.65 4.79 -12.43
C TYR A 36 -6.47 4.23 -11.26
N ASP A 37 -7.24 5.07 -10.55
CA ASP A 37 -8.03 4.63 -9.40
C ASP A 37 -9.04 3.53 -9.77
N ARG A 38 -9.76 3.68 -10.91
CA ARG A 38 -10.75 2.69 -11.37
C ARG A 38 -10.15 1.33 -11.72
N PHE A 39 -8.97 1.32 -12.32
CA PHE A 39 -8.26 0.08 -12.62
C PHE A 39 -7.76 -0.59 -11.34
N ARG A 40 -7.17 0.19 -10.44
CA ARG A 40 -6.65 -0.29 -9.16
C ARG A 40 -7.74 -0.86 -8.25
N GLU A 41 -8.95 -0.31 -8.26
CA GLU A 41 -10.06 -0.85 -7.47
C GLU A 41 -10.37 -2.29 -7.80
N ARG A 42 -10.22 -2.67 -9.07
CA ARG A 42 -10.45 -4.04 -9.52
C ARG A 42 -9.26 -4.98 -9.32
N LEU A 43 -8.07 -4.43 -9.12
CA LEU A 43 -6.83 -5.18 -8.96
C LEU A 43 -6.42 -5.32 -7.49
N LEU A 44 -6.58 -4.26 -6.70
CA LEU A 44 -6.04 -4.17 -5.34
C LEU A 44 -7.10 -4.56 -4.31
N HIS A 45 -7.19 -5.85 -4.06
CA HIS A 45 -8.15 -6.44 -3.12
C HIS A 45 -7.66 -6.32 -1.66
N GLY A 46 -8.59 -6.41 -0.69
CA GLY A 46 -8.26 -6.42 0.74
C GLY A 46 -8.00 -5.06 1.38
N ARG A 47 -8.05 -3.95 0.61
CA ARG A 47 -7.77 -2.61 1.11
C ARG A 47 -8.84 -2.11 2.08
N ARG A 48 -10.11 -2.27 1.71
CA ARG A 48 -11.25 -1.89 2.56
C ARG A 48 -11.23 -2.71 3.84
N GLU A 49 -11.06 -4.01 3.72
CA GLU A 49 -11.05 -4.93 4.85
C GLU A 49 -9.87 -4.66 5.80
N LEU A 50 -8.70 -4.26 5.28
CA LEU A 50 -7.59 -3.81 6.13
C LEU A 50 -7.99 -2.58 6.95
N ILE A 51 -8.56 -1.59 6.29
CA ILE A 51 -8.90 -0.30 6.90
C ILE A 51 -10.03 -0.47 7.92
N GLU A 52 -11.05 -1.27 7.61
CA GLU A 52 -12.13 -1.59 8.52
C GLU A 52 -11.64 -2.33 9.78
N ALA A 53 -10.67 -3.24 9.61
CA ALA A 53 -10.09 -4.02 10.71
C ALA A 53 -9.01 -3.26 11.50
N LEU A 54 -8.45 -2.15 10.95
CA LEU A 54 -7.36 -1.40 11.59
C LEU A 54 -7.83 -0.80 12.92
N PRO A 55 -7.19 -1.15 14.06
CA PRO A 55 -7.57 -0.63 15.36
C PRO A 55 -7.16 0.84 15.53
N ALA A 56 -8.04 1.75 15.12
CA ALA A 56 -7.90 3.19 15.30
C ALA A 56 -9.26 3.77 15.70
N GLY A 57 -9.36 4.23 16.94
CA GLY A 57 -10.60 4.80 17.50
C GLY A 57 -10.67 6.31 17.39
N THR A 58 -11.69 6.89 18.02
CA THR A 58 -11.86 8.35 18.15
C THR A 58 -10.63 9.00 18.80
N GLY A 59 -10.17 10.10 18.24
CA GLY A 59 -8.98 10.81 18.69
C GLY A 59 -7.65 10.17 18.29
N ALA A 60 -7.65 9.10 17.49
CA ALA A 60 -6.43 8.46 17.03
C ALA A 60 -5.64 9.34 16.05
N HIS A 61 -4.32 9.20 16.09
CA HIS A 61 -3.40 9.68 15.07
C HIS A 61 -3.03 8.52 14.14
N VAL A 62 -3.32 8.67 12.85
CA VAL A 62 -3.13 7.61 11.85
C VAL A 62 -2.22 8.08 10.72
N VAL A 63 -1.34 7.20 10.23
CA VAL A 63 -0.44 7.50 9.10
C VAL A 63 -0.63 6.44 8.01
N GLU A 64 -0.76 6.88 6.77
CA GLU A 64 -0.65 6.05 5.57
C GLU A 64 0.69 6.31 4.88
N LEU A 65 1.50 5.27 4.67
CA LEU A 65 2.75 5.37 3.94
C LEU A 65 2.58 4.84 2.50
N GLY A 66 2.88 5.68 1.51
CA GLY A 66 2.64 5.40 0.10
C GLY A 66 1.15 5.50 -0.26
N GLY A 67 0.48 6.57 0.23
CA GLY A 67 -0.97 6.74 0.11
C GLY A 67 -1.47 7.14 -1.28
N GLY A 68 -0.57 7.54 -2.17
CA GLY A 68 -0.89 7.86 -3.56
C GLY A 68 -1.96 8.94 -3.69
N THR A 69 -3.05 8.62 -4.39
CA THR A 69 -4.18 9.54 -4.62
C THR A 69 -5.12 9.71 -3.43
N GLY A 70 -4.81 9.10 -2.28
CA GLY A 70 -5.66 9.13 -1.09
C GLY A 70 -6.98 8.35 -1.24
N ARG A 71 -7.08 7.42 -2.21
CA ARG A 71 -8.31 6.65 -2.41
C ARG A 71 -8.69 5.80 -1.19
N ASN A 72 -7.71 5.32 -0.45
CA ASN A 72 -7.93 4.52 0.74
C ASN A 72 -8.61 5.29 1.88
N LEU A 73 -8.44 6.60 1.93
CA LEU A 73 -9.10 7.46 2.94
C LEU A 73 -10.62 7.32 2.93
N GLU A 74 -11.20 7.05 1.75
CA GLU A 74 -12.64 6.87 1.61
C GLU A 74 -13.16 5.57 2.26
N PHE A 75 -12.30 4.59 2.51
CA PHE A 75 -12.68 3.34 3.19
C PHE A 75 -12.82 3.48 4.71
N PHE A 76 -12.37 4.59 5.29
CA PHE A 76 -12.67 4.90 6.69
C PHE A 76 -14.11 5.37 6.88
N ASP A 77 -14.81 5.73 5.80
CA ASP A 77 -16.16 6.31 5.84
C ASP A 77 -16.20 7.49 6.87
N ASN A 78 -17.20 7.54 7.74
CA ASN A 78 -17.32 8.61 8.73
C ASN A 78 -16.24 8.60 9.83
N ARG A 79 -15.58 7.45 10.06
CA ARG A 79 -14.51 7.31 11.07
C ARG A 79 -13.34 8.28 10.86
N ILE A 80 -13.09 8.69 9.61
CA ILE A 80 -12.00 9.63 9.31
C ILE A 80 -12.17 10.96 10.05
N ASN A 81 -13.41 11.40 10.28
CA ASN A 81 -13.72 12.65 10.97
C ASN A 81 -13.49 12.57 12.48
N ASP A 82 -13.45 11.36 13.03
CA ASP A 82 -13.24 11.10 14.46
C ASP A 82 -11.76 11.05 14.82
N PHE A 83 -10.85 11.01 13.85
CA PHE A 83 -9.41 11.00 14.10
C PHE A 83 -8.91 12.39 14.52
N ALA A 84 -7.97 12.44 15.47
CA ALA A 84 -7.26 13.66 15.78
C ALA A 84 -6.42 14.14 14.60
N SER A 85 -5.80 13.21 13.86
CA SER A 85 -5.16 13.50 12.59
C SER A 85 -5.03 12.24 11.72
N MET A 86 -5.12 12.44 10.41
CA MET A 86 -4.77 11.47 9.40
C MET A 86 -3.67 12.04 8.51
N THR A 87 -2.50 11.40 8.48
CA THR A 87 -1.38 11.85 7.64
C THR A 87 -1.18 10.87 6.49
N LEU A 88 -1.27 11.38 5.27
CA LEU A 88 -0.99 10.64 4.03
C LEU A 88 0.39 11.05 3.53
N VAL A 89 1.30 10.10 3.42
CA VAL A 89 2.68 10.29 2.97
C VAL A 89 2.88 9.62 1.62
N ASP A 90 3.43 10.35 0.65
CA ASP A 90 3.81 9.80 -0.66
C ASP A 90 5.00 10.59 -1.24
N LEU A 91 5.78 9.97 -2.11
CA LEU A 91 6.89 10.62 -2.82
C LEU A 91 6.47 11.33 -4.09
N CYS A 92 5.30 11.01 -4.65
CA CYS A 92 4.85 11.51 -5.95
C CYS A 92 3.96 12.77 -5.81
N PRO A 93 4.45 13.97 -6.15
CA PRO A 93 3.68 15.21 -6.06
C PRO A 93 2.38 15.18 -6.85
N ALA A 94 2.36 14.55 -8.04
CA ALA A 94 1.17 14.45 -8.88
C ALA A 94 0.05 13.63 -8.20
N LEU A 95 0.40 12.55 -7.49
CA LEU A 95 -0.56 11.77 -6.72
C LEU A 95 -1.05 12.53 -5.49
N LEU A 96 -0.15 13.22 -4.78
CA LEU A 96 -0.49 14.05 -3.61
C LEU A 96 -1.41 15.22 -3.98
N ALA A 97 -1.25 15.82 -5.15
CA ALA A 97 -2.16 16.86 -5.63
C ALA A 97 -3.60 16.32 -5.74
N ARG A 98 -3.75 15.08 -6.21
CA ARG A 98 -5.05 14.38 -6.26
C ARG A 98 -5.61 14.08 -4.87
N ALA A 99 -4.75 13.63 -3.95
CA ALA A 99 -5.15 13.38 -2.57
C ALA A 99 -5.65 14.67 -1.91
N LYS A 100 -4.96 15.80 -2.09
CA LYS A 100 -5.37 17.12 -1.59
C LYS A 100 -6.72 17.55 -2.15
N SER A 101 -6.92 17.47 -3.47
CA SER A 101 -8.21 17.79 -4.10
C SER A 101 -9.35 16.90 -3.59
N ARG A 102 -9.07 15.61 -3.29
CA ARG A 102 -10.03 14.70 -2.68
C ARG A 102 -10.39 15.14 -1.26
N CYS A 103 -9.40 15.50 -0.44
CA CYS A 103 -9.63 15.98 0.93
C CYS A 103 -10.48 17.26 0.94
N GLU A 104 -10.17 18.21 0.05
CA GLU A 104 -10.93 19.44 -0.12
C GLU A 104 -12.40 19.16 -0.51
N ALA A 105 -12.60 18.30 -1.53
CA ALA A 105 -13.94 17.94 -2.00
C ALA A 105 -14.78 17.20 -0.94
N ARG A 106 -14.13 16.51 0.01
CA ARG A 106 -14.77 15.82 1.13
C ARG A 106 -14.87 16.65 2.40
N GLY A 107 -14.24 17.82 2.45
CA GLY A 107 -14.21 18.70 3.64
C GLY A 107 -13.41 18.11 4.80
N TRP A 108 -12.44 17.22 4.55
CA TRP A 108 -11.60 16.62 5.59
C TRP A 108 -10.51 17.60 6.03
N THR A 109 -10.72 18.25 7.15
CA THR A 109 -9.79 19.27 7.69
C THR A 109 -8.67 18.70 8.54
N ASN A 110 -8.83 17.45 9.02
CA ASN A 110 -7.87 16.72 9.85
C ASN A 110 -6.93 15.82 9.04
N VAL A 111 -7.00 15.85 7.69
CA VAL A 111 -6.15 15.07 6.79
C VAL A 111 -5.01 15.93 6.25
N HIS A 112 -3.77 15.44 6.40
CA HIS A 112 -2.56 16.13 5.98
C HIS A 112 -1.83 15.30 4.91
N CYS A 113 -1.68 15.86 3.69
CA CYS A 113 -0.94 15.22 2.60
C CYS A 113 0.49 15.76 2.57
N ILE A 114 1.48 14.90 2.82
CA ILE A 114 2.89 15.25 2.99
C ILE A 114 3.74 14.54 1.94
N GLU A 115 4.56 15.31 1.21
CA GLU A 115 5.58 14.77 0.33
C GLU A 115 6.79 14.37 1.17
N ALA A 116 6.99 13.06 1.34
CA ALA A 116 8.14 12.52 2.07
C ALA A 116 8.41 11.06 1.71
N ASP A 117 9.63 10.63 2.01
CA ASP A 117 10.06 9.24 1.88
C ASP A 117 9.53 8.41 3.05
N ALA A 118 8.79 7.34 2.74
CA ALA A 118 8.24 6.41 3.73
C ALA A 118 9.31 5.77 4.64
N THR A 119 10.56 5.68 4.18
CA THR A 119 11.68 5.13 4.95
C THR A 119 12.24 6.09 6.00
N ARG A 120 11.88 7.40 5.93
CA ARG A 120 12.48 8.46 6.75
C ARG A 120 11.45 9.42 7.35
N PHE A 121 10.21 9.36 6.90
CA PHE A 121 9.16 10.22 7.44
C PHE A 121 9.03 10.02 8.95
N GLY A 122 8.91 11.11 9.70
CA GLY A 122 8.65 11.11 11.14
C GLY A 122 7.50 12.04 11.47
N PRO A 123 6.42 11.56 12.10
CA PRO A 123 5.35 12.42 12.60
C PRO A 123 5.84 13.24 13.80
N ALA A 124 5.16 14.36 14.10
CA ALA A 124 5.51 15.23 15.24
C ALA A 124 5.38 14.54 16.60
N GLN A 125 4.58 13.50 16.67
CA GLN A 125 4.36 12.67 17.88
C GLN A 125 4.09 11.21 17.49
N PRO A 126 4.31 10.26 18.41
CA PRO A 126 3.97 8.86 18.15
C PRO A 126 2.49 8.69 17.81
N VAL A 127 2.19 7.77 16.91
CA VAL A 127 0.83 7.56 16.36
C VAL A 127 0.21 6.24 16.84
N ASP A 128 -1.11 6.15 16.73
CA ASP A 128 -1.87 4.97 17.16
C ASP A 128 -1.86 3.87 16.12
N ALA A 129 -1.86 4.24 14.84
CA ALA A 129 -1.81 3.29 13.74
C ALA A 129 -1.01 3.82 12.54
N VAL A 130 -0.29 2.90 11.89
CA VAL A 130 0.36 3.13 10.60
C VAL A 130 -0.10 2.04 9.64
N TYR A 131 -0.42 2.40 8.38
CA TYR A 131 -0.71 1.36 7.40
C TYR A 131 -0.06 1.61 6.05
N LEU A 132 0.18 0.52 5.32
CA LEU A 132 0.73 0.48 3.99
C LEU A 132 -0.20 -0.36 3.10
N SER A 133 -0.61 0.19 1.98
CA SER A 133 -1.58 -0.46 1.10
C SER A 133 -1.07 -0.49 -0.32
N TYR A 134 -0.55 -1.65 -0.75
CA TYR A 134 0.08 -1.86 -2.05
C TYR A 134 1.21 -0.85 -2.32
N SER A 135 2.01 -0.57 -1.32
CA SER A 135 3.15 0.35 -1.37
C SER A 135 4.48 -0.31 -1.05
N LEU A 136 4.55 -1.34 -0.20
CA LEU A 136 5.81 -2.03 0.12
C LEU A 136 6.46 -2.66 -1.11
N THR A 137 5.66 -3.24 -2.01
CA THR A 137 6.15 -3.82 -3.27
C THR A 137 6.75 -2.78 -4.22
N MET A 138 6.50 -1.49 -3.97
CA MET A 138 7.03 -0.35 -4.74
C MET A 138 8.22 0.33 -4.07
N ILE A 139 8.44 0.12 -2.77
CA ILE A 139 9.52 0.74 -2.00
C ILE A 139 10.77 -0.14 -2.08
N PRO A 140 11.89 0.34 -2.68
CA PRO A 140 13.11 -0.46 -2.80
C PRO A 140 13.69 -0.89 -1.45
N ASP A 141 13.77 0.03 -0.49
CA ASP A 141 14.20 -0.24 0.88
C ASP A 141 12.99 -0.46 1.81
N TRP A 142 12.26 -1.53 1.53
CA TRP A 142 11.06 -1.89 2.26
C TRP A 142 11.35 -2.28 3.73
N PHE A 143 12.55 -2.77 4.06
CA PHE A 143 12.97 -3.02 5.44
C PHE A 143 12.93 -1.72 6.25
N ALA A 144 13.59 -0.67 5.74
CA ALA A 144 13.59 0.64 6.38
C ALA A 144 12.17 1.22 6.49
N ALA A 145 11.30 1.00 5.48
CA ALA A 145 9.91 1.45 5.54
C ALA A 145 9.12 0.75 6.65
N ILE A 146 9.28 -0.57 6.82
CA ILE A 146 8.64 -1.33 7.90
C ILE A 146 9.19 -0.90 9.26
N ASP A 147 10.51 -0.81 9.41
CA ASP A 147 11.14 -0.38 10.67
C ASP A 147 10.70 1.03 11.05
N ASN A 148 10.63 1.93 10.08
CA ASN A 148 10.14 3.30 10.29
C ASN A 148 8.66 3.32 10.68
N ALA A 149 7.81 2.54 10.01
CA ALA A 149 6.40 2.42 10.36
C ALA A 149 6.20 1.98 11.82
N ILE A 150 6.97 0.98 12.27
CA ILE A 150 6.91 0.47 13.65
C ILE A 150 7.50 1.49 14.64
N ALA A 151 8.57 2.20 14.25
CA ALA A 151 9.20 3.22 15.10
C ALA A 151 8.22 4.36 15.44
N MET A 152 7.41 4.81 14.48
CA MET A 152 6.40 5.86 14.65
C MET A 152 5.28 5.49 15.64
N LEU A 153 5.02 4.19 15.86
CA LEU A 153 3.91 3.74 16.69
C LEU A 153 4.16 4.00 18.18
N LYS A 154 3.10 4.39 18.87
CA LYS A 154 3.03 4.32 20.34
C LYS A 154 3.24 2.88 20.82
N PRO A 155 3.68 2.64 22.06
CA PRO A 155 3.57 1.32 22.68
C PRO A 155 2.12 0.82 22.59
N GLY A 156 1.94 -0.39 22.06
CA GLY A 156 0.59 -0.96 21.82
C GLY A 156 -0.12 -0.46 20.56
N GLY A 157 0.48 0.43 19.78
CA GLY A 157 -0.03 0.85 18.47
C GLY A 157 0.03 -0.26 17.43
N HIS A 158 -0.62 -0.06 16.29
CA HIS A 158 -0.82 -1.10 15.28
C HIS A 158 -0.25 -0.72 13.91
N VAL A 159 0.43 -1.67 13.27
CA VAL A 159 0.79 -1.58 11.86
C VAL A 159 -0.14 -2.46 11.03
N GLY A 160 -0.72 -1.90 9.97
CA GLY A 160 -1.55 -2.62 9.01
C GLY A 160 -0.87 -2.67 7.64
N VAL A 161 -0.88 -3.82 6.97
CA VAL A 161 -0.32 -3.97 5.63
C VAL A 161 -1.23 -4.84 4.77
N VAL A 162 -1.49 -4.38 3.55
CA VAL A 162 -2.03 -5.21 2.47
C VAL A 162 -1.15 -5.05 1.24
N ASP A 163 -0.66 -6.15 0.68
CA ASP A 163 0.18 -6.08 -0.51
C ASP A 163 0.22 -7.41 -1.27
N PHE A 164 0.69 -7.36 -2.52
CA PHE A 164 1.02 -8.55 -3.27
C PHE A 164 2.22 -9.27 -2.66
N TYR A 165 2.20 -10.59 -2.70
CA TYR A 165 3.36 -11.34 -2.26
C TYR A 165 3.42 -12.72 -2.91
N VAL A 166 4.61 -13.31 -2.87
CA VAL A 166 4.83 -14.71 -3.18
C VAL A 166 5.60 -15.34 -2.02
N SER A 167 5.26 -16.57 -1.64
CA SER A 167 5.97 -17.22 -0.53
C SER A 167 7.38 -17.66 -0.93
N ARG A 168 8.26 -17.85 0.05
CA ARG A 168 9.49 -18.62 -0.15
C ARG A 168 9.16 -20.07 -0.58
N LYS A 169 10.14 -20.79 -1.12
CA LYS A 169 10.01 -22.22 -1.45
C LYS A 169 9.64 -23.05 -0.22
N HIS A 170 10.21 -22.67 0.92
CA HIS A 170 9.95 -23.25 2.24
C HIS A 170 9.58 -22.12 3.18
N PRO A 171 8.30 -21.74 3.24
CA PRO A 171 7.83 -20.68 4.14
C PRO A 171 7.91 -21.14 5.59
N ALA A 172 7.85 -20.19 6.54
CA ALA A 172 7.73 -20.49 7.96
C ALA A 172 6.42 -21.24 8.23
N HIS A 173 6.39 -21.97 9.34
CA HIS A 173 5.19 -22.72 9.77
C HIS A 173 3.99 -21.76 9.91
N GLY A 174 2.85 -22.19 9.43
CA GLY A 174 1.62 -21.40 9.44
C GLY A 174 1.44 -20.44 8.25
N LEU A 175 2.46 -20.24 7.43
CA LEU A 175 2.34 -19.44 6.21
C LEU A 175 2.05 -20.31 4.97
N ARG A 176 1.26 -19.74 4.06
CA ARG A 176 0.88 -20.42 2.82
C ARG A 176 2.09 -20.67 1.91
N ARG A 177 2.15 -21.86 1.33
CA ARG A 177 3.14 -22.21 0.32
C ARG A 177 2.57 -22.03 -1.08
N HIS A 178 3.13 -21.09 -1.84
CA HIS A 178 2.78 -20.92 -3.26
C HIS A 178 3.53 -21.91 -4.15
N GLY A 179 2.84 -22.38 -5.21
CA GLY A 179 3.45 -23.19 -6.25
C GLY A 179 4.53 -22.44 -7.05
N MET A 180 5.33 -23.18 -7.80
CA MET A 180 6.42 -22.62 -8.62
C MET A 180 5.88 -21.57 -9.62
N PHE A 181 4.70 -21.81 -10.21
CA PHE A 181 4.07 -20.86 -11.12
C PHE A 181 3.91 -19.48 -10.46
N ASN A 182 3.22 -19.38 -9.32
CA ASN A 182 3.00 -18.10 -8.65
C ASN A 182 4.31 -17.41 -8.25
N ARG A 183 5.28 -18.18 -7.77
CA ARG A 183 6.59 -17.65 -7.33
C ARG A 183 7.47 -17.15 -8.47
N THR A 184 7.20 -17.54 -9.71
CA THR A 184 7.96 -17.11 -10.89
C THR A 184 7.18 -16.13 -11.74
N PHE A 185 5.91 -16.43 -12.04
CA PHE A 185 5.08 -15.64 -12.93
C PHE A 185 4.81 -14.22 -12.39
N TRP A 186 4.33 -14.11 -11.14
CA TRP A 186 3.95 -12.79 -10.61
C TRP A 186 5.12 -11.83 -10.43
N PRO A 187 6.29 -12.24 -9.90
CA PRO A 187 7.46 -11.36 -9.87
C PRO A 187 7.93 -10.90 -11.24
N LEU A 188 7.85 -11.76 -12.28
CA LEU A 188 8.19 -11.38 -13.66
C LEU A 188 7.16 -10.43 -14.24
N TRP A 189 5.86 -10.73 -14.07
CA TRP A 189 4.76 -9.93 -14.57
C TRP A 189 4.75 -8.53 -13.98
N PHE A 190 4.78 -8.41 -12.65
CA PHE A 190 4.75 -7.14 -11.96
C PHE A 190 6.10 -6.40 -11.98
N GLY A 191 7.21 -7.12 -12.09
CA GLY A 191 8.54 -6.52 -12.13
C GLY A 191 8.75 -5.56 -13.30
N HIS A 192 7.96 -5.72 -14.37
CA HIS A 192 7.93 -4.79 -15.50
C HIS A 192 7.40 -3.40 -15.11
N ASP A 193 6.49 -3.35 -14.17
CA ASP A 193 5.84 -2.12 -13.67
C ASP A 193 6.47 -1.59 -12.37
N GLY A 194 7.66 -2.10 -12.01
CA GLY A 194 8.34 -1.72 -10.77
C GLY A 194 7.75 -2.33 -9.50
N VAL A 195 6.65 -3.09 -9.59
CA VAL A 195 6.04 -3.79 -8.47
C VAL A 195 6.77 -5.11 -8.22
N ARG A 196 7.23 -5.34 -7.00
CA ARG A 196 8.07 -6.49 -6.64
C ARG A 196 7.43 -7.31 -5.51
N PRO A 197 6.53 -8.27 -5.83
CA PRO A 197 6.02 -9.20 -4.83
C PRO A 197 7.18 -9.90 -4.13
N ASN A 198 7.30 -9.67 -2.82
CA ASN A 198 8.47 -10.10 -2.05
C ASN A 198 8.08 -11.17 -1.03
N PRO A 199 8.82 -12.29 -0.90
CA PRO A 199 8.53 -13.34 0.05
C PRO A 199 8.83 -12.98 1.50
N ASP A 200 9.51 -11.86 1.75
CA ASP A 200 10.07 -11.53 3.04
C ASP A 200 9.31 -10.43 3.80
N HIS A 201 8.42 -9.67 3.14
CA HIS A 201 7.59 -8.65 3.78
C HIS A 201 6.84 -9.21 4.99
N LEU A 202 6.03 -10.26 4.75
CA LEU A 202 5.19 -10.85 5.80
C LEU A 202 6.01 -11.49 6.93
N PRO A 203 7.02 -12.34 6.69
CA PRO A 203 7.88 -12.85 7.77
C PRO A 203 8.58 -11.76 8.56
N TYR A 204 8.99 -10.67 7.92
CA TYR A 204 9.66 -9.56 8.60
C TYR A 204 8.70 -8.80 9.52
N LEU A 205 7.50 -8.49 9.04
CA LEU A 205 6.44 -7.90 9.86
C LEU A 205 6.13 -8.76 11.10
N MET A 206 5.97 -10.08 10.91
CA MET A 206 5.71 -11.04 12.00
C MET A 206 6.86 -11.14 12.99
N ALA A 207 8.11 -10.96 12.55
CA ALA A 207 9.27 -10.96 13.43
C ALA A 207 9.41 -9.66 14.26
N LYS A 208 8.85 -8.56 13.79
CA LYS A 208 8.96 -7.23 14.40
C LYS A 208 7.77 -6.84 15.27
N THR A 209 6.63 -7.51 15.12
CA THR A 209 5.38 -7.17 15.81
C THR A 209 4.66 -8.42 16.28
N THR A 210 3.76 -8.26 17.22
CA THR A 210 2.86 -9.35 17.64
C THR A 210 1.70 -9.44 16.64
N PRO A 211 1.53 -10.56 15.91
CA PRO A 211 0.43 -10.72 14.97
C PRO A 211 -0.94 -10.62 15.66
N VAL A 212 -1.82 -9.78 15.12
CA VAL A 212 -3.23 -9.62 15.54
C VAL A 212 -4.15 -10.26 14.50
N GLU A 213 -3.89 -10.02 13.24
CA GLU A 213 -4.64 -10.60 12.14
C GLU A 213 -3.70 -10.94 10.98
N LEU A 214 -3.91 -12.08 10.35
CA LEU A 214 -3.26 -12.49 9.12
C LEU A 214 -4.27 -13.17 8.20
N VAL A 215 -4.42 -12.64 7.00
CA VAL A 215 -5.19 -13.25 5.92
C VAL A 215 -4.31 -13.35 4.68
N GLU A 216 -4.16 -14.55 4.15
CA GLU A 216 -3.50 -14.82 2.87
C GLU A 216 -4.57 -15.27 1.87
N ALA A 217 -4.70 -14.56 0.76
CA ALA A 217 -5.74 -14.81 -0.22
C ALA A 217 -5.23 -14.68 -1.67
N ASP A 218 -6.04 -15.16 -2.60
CA ASP A 218 -5.80 -14.99 -4.04
C ASP A 218 -6.94 -14.19 -4.64
N ALA A 219 -6.61 -13.12 -5.37
CA ALA A 219 -7.57 -12.23 -6.00
C ALA A 219 -7.54 -12.32 -7.53
N HIS A 220 -8.68 -12.11 -8.15
CA HIS A 220 -8.79 -12.04 -9.60
C HIS A 220 -8.03 -10.83 -10.13
N VAL A 221 -7.32 -11.04 -11.24
CA VAL A 221 -6.65 -9.96 -11.97
C VAL A 221 -7.56 -9.53 -13.13
N PRO A 222 -7.87 -8.22 -13.26
CA PRO A 222 -8.65 -7.72 -14.39
C PRO A 222 -8.05 -8.19 -15.73
N TYR A 223 -8.92 -8.62 -16.65
CA TYR A 223 -8.56 -9.13 -17.98
C TYR A 223 -7.78 -10.46 -18.04
N LEU A 224 -7.51 -11.09 -16.89
CA LEU A 224 -6.91 -12.42 -16.79
C LEU A 224 -7.83 -13.35 -15.99
N PRO A 225 -8.97 -13.78 -16.55
CA PRO A 225 -10.07 -14.38 -15.77
C PRO A 225 -9.70 -15.71 -15.09
N VAL A 226 -8.68 -16.40 -15.59
CA VAL A 226 -8.22 -17.69 -15.04
C VAL A 226 -7.14 -17.49 -13.98
N LEU A 227 -6.43 -16.35 -13.99
CA LEU A 227 -5.31 -16.12 -13.08
C LEU A 227 -5.75 -15.39 -11.82
N ARG A 228 -5.16 -15.81 -10.71
CA ARG A 228 -5.35 -15.19 -9.41
C ARG A 228 -4.01 -14.80 -8.83
N CYS A 229 -3.91 -13.53 -8.38
CA CYS A 229 -2.70 -13.00 -7.77
C CYS A 229 -2.75 -13.15 -6.26
N PRO A 230 -1.72 -13.74 -5.65
CA PRO A 230 -1.61 -13.82 -4.19
C PRO A 230 -1.40 -12.45 -3.57
N HIS A 231 -2.11 -12.19 -2.49
CA HIS A 231 -1.92 -11.03 -1.63
C HIS A 231 -2.11 -11.44 -0.16
N TYR A 232 -1.60 -10.61 0.74
CA TYR A 232 -1.82 -10.79 2.17
C TYR A 232 -2.40 -9.52 2.78
N ARG A 233 -3.11 -9.69 3.89
CA ARG A 233 -3.50 -8.64 4.82
C ARG A 233 -2.97 -9.00 6.19
N TYR A 234 -2.27 -8.07 6.81
CA TYR A 234 -1.62 -8.26 8.09
C TYR A 234 -1.89 -7.08 9.01
N ILE A 235 -2.23 -7.34 10.26
CA ILE A 235 -2.24 -6.36 11.34
C ILE A 235 -1.36 -6.91 12.46
N GLY A 236 -0.36 -6.10 12.84
CA GLY A 236 0.55 -6.40 13.93
C GLY A 236 0.52 -5.31 15.00
N LYS A 237 0.74 -5.69 16.25
CA LYS A 237 0.84 -4.79 17.40
C LYS A 237 2.29 -4.61 17.81
N LYS A 238 2.73 -3.37 18.03
CA LYS A 238 4.05 -3.01 18.59
C LYS A 238 4.15 -3.38 20.05
#